data_f74e9c2d4a479400949a6eef5b10f851
#
_entry.id   f74e9c2d4a479400949a6eef5b10f851
#
_cell.length_a   1.000
_cell.length_b   1.000
_cell.length_c   1.000
_cell.angle_alpha   90.00
_cell.angle_beta   90.00
_cell.angle_gamma   90.00
#
_symmetry.space_group_name_H-M   'P 1'
#
loop_
_entity.id
_entity.type
_entity.pdbx_description
1 polymer ?
#
loop_
_entity_poly.entity_id
_entity_poly.type
_entity_poly.pdbx_seq_one_letter_code
_entity_poly.pdbx_strand_id
1 'polypeptide(L)'
;MIAEFKRRSPSKGAIRVDANLIEVVRSYEAGGAVAISVLTEEDYFSGSLDDLRQVKAAVNLPVLRKDFVFDEYQVYESAAAGADAILLIVAALDDDALMSLRRLAEDELGMDALVEVHTSDEMKRAVSCGAQIIGVNNRDLRTFEVTLETSVSLAREAPREALLISESGLHSPDDLRRLRAAGYQGFLIGETLMRADDPAQAVRQFTNDVN
;
A
#
# COMPACT_ATOMS: atom_id res chain seq x y z
N MET A 1 -3.33 -8.82 -5.48
CA MET A 1 -3.60 -8.16 -4.19
C MET A 1 -2.29 -7.97 -3.42
N ILE A 2 -2.08 -6.78 -2.84
CA ILE A 2 -0.99 -6.47 -1.91
C ILE A 2 -1.53 -6.73 -0.50
N ALA A 3 -0.91 -7.63 0.25
CA ALA A 3 -1.32 -7.96 1.61
C ALA A 3 -0.47 -7.16 2.62
N GLU A 4 -1.12 -6.38 3.49
CA GLU A 4 -0.42 -5.49 4.41
C GLU A 4 -0.31 -6.09 5.80
N PHE A 5 0.92 -6.12 6.32
CA PHE A 5 1.20 -6.41 7.72
C PHE A 5 1.25 -5.12 8.53
N LYS A 6 0.40 -5.02 9.55
CA LYS A 6 0.44 -3.92 10.53
C LYS A 6 -0.11 -4.33 11.89
N ARG A 7 0.60 -3.95 12.95
CA ARG A 7 0.24 -4.29 14.34
C ARG A 7 -0.83 -3.38 14.91
N ARG A 8 -0.82 -2.10 14.50
CA ARG A 8 -1.76 -1.07 14.96
C ARG A 8 -1.97 0.02 13.91
N SER A 9 -2.91 0.90 14.15
CA SER A 9 -3.12 2.09 13.35
C SER A 9 -3.72 3.24 14.19
N PRO A 10 -3.53 4.51 13.79
CA PRO A 10 -4.12 5.66 14.48
C PRO A 10 -5.64 5.56 14.63
N SER A 11 -6.32 5.09 13.59
CA SER A 11 -7.78 5.03 13.54
C SER A 11 -8.41 3.86 14.30
N LYS A 12 -7.66 2.77 14.57
CA LYS A 12 -8.19 1.52 15.15
C LYS A 12 -7.45 1.07 16.40
N GLY A 13 -6.38 1.78 16.78
CA GLY A 13 -5.52 1.35 17.90
C GLY A 13 -4.82 0.02 17.58
N ALA A 14 -4.70 -0.84 18.60
CA ALA A 14 -4.13 -2.18 18.47
C ALA A 14 -5.01 -3.07 17.57
N ILE A 15 -4.41 -3.71 16.57
CA ILE A 15 -5.08 -4.65 15.66
C ILE A 15 -4.68 -6.08 16.04
N ARG A 16 -3.38 -6.38 16.00
CA ARG A 16 -2.82 -7.68 16.37
C ARG A 16 -1.36 -7.51 16.77
N VAL A 17 -1.12 -6.98 17.97
CA VAL A 17 0.23 -6.58 18.44
C VAL A 17 1.15 -7.77 18.65
N ASP A 18 0.60 -8.93 19.04
CA ASP A 18 1.36 -10.16 19.30
C ASP A 18 1.50 -11.06 18.06
N ALA A 19 1.14 -10.56 16.88
CA ALA A 19 1.24 -11.34 15.65
C ALA A 19 2.71 -11.66 15.33
N ASN A 20 2.99 -12.96 15.08
CA ASN A 20 4.27 -13.35 14.52
C ASN A 20 4.37 -12.87 13.06
N LEU A 21 5.24 -11.92 12.81
CA LEU A 21 5.44 -11.29 11.50
C LEU A 21 5.65 -12.34 10.40
N ILE A 22 6.58 -13.25 10.61
CA ILE A 22 7.00 -14.22 9.59
C ILE A 22 5.89 -15.24 9.29
N GLU A 23 5.19 -15.70 10.31
CA GLU A 23 4.04 -16.61 10.11
C GLU A 23 2.93 -15.95 9.30
N VAL A 24 2.62 -14.67 9.60
CA VAL A 24 1.57 -13.92 8.89
C VAL A 24 1.95 -13.71 7.43
N VAL A 25 3.16 -13.21 7.13
CA VAL A 25 3.53 -12.91 5.74
C VAL A 25 3.69 -14.15 4.88
N ARG A 26 4.16 -15.26 5.45
CA ARG A 26 4.17 -16.56 4.77
C ARG A 26 2.76 -17.08 4.51
N SER A 27 1.83 -16.84 5.42
CA SER A 27 0.42 -17.16 5.21
C SER A 27 -0.18 -16.31 4.08
N TYR A 28 0.20 -15.04 3.97
CA TYR A 28 -0.21 -14.18 2.84
C TYR A 28 0.33 -14.71 1.50
N GLU A 29 1.62 -15.07 1.43
CA GLU A 29 2.22 -15.68 0.24
C GLU A 29 1.52 -16.98 -0.12
N ALA A 30 1.31 -17.89 0.83
CA ALA A 30 0.60 -19.16 0.64
C ALA A 30 -0.88 -18.97 0.26
N GLY A 31 -1.47 -17.84 0.62
CA GLY A 31 -2.83 -17.44 0.25
C GLY A 31 -2.94 -16.88 -1.15
N GLY A 32 -1.83 -16.55 -1.83
CA GLY A 32 -1.81 -16.01 -3.19
C GLY A 32 -1.73 -14.48 -3.25
N ALA A 33 -1.23 -13.81 -2.20
CA ALA A 33 -0.79 -12.43 -2.32
C ALA A 33 0.31 -12.31 -3.38
N VAL A 34 0.37 -11.18 -4.09
CA VAL A 34 1.38 -10.93 -5.13
C VAL A 34 2.46 -9.94 -4.67
N ALA A 35 2.24 -9.24 -3.57
CA ALA A 35 3.20 -8.38 -2.89
C ALA A 35 2.82 -8.24 -1.42
N ILE A 36 3.79 -7.87 -0.59
CA ILE A 36 3.60 -7.59 0.84
C ILE A 36 3.84 -6.10 1.09
N SER A 37 2.94 -5.46 1.83
CA SER A 37 3.14 -4.11 2.38
C SER A 37 3.52 -4.23 3.86
N VAL A 38 4.60 -3.56 4.25
CA VAL A 38 5.11 -3.59 5.64
C VAL A 38 5.12 -2.17 6.18
N LEU A 39 4.36 -1.92 7.26
CA LEU A 39 4.44 -0.67 8.00
C LEU A 39 5.80 -0.59 8.71
N THR A 40 6.57 0.47 8.43
CA THR A 40 7.87 0.69 9.08
C THR A 40 7.86 1.88 10.01
N GLU A 41 6.79 2.66 10.04
CA GLU A 41 6.61 3.77 10.97
C GLU A 41 6.42 3.25 12.40
N GLU A 42 7.19 3.79 13.35
CA GLU A 42 7.33 3.23 14.70
C GLU A 42 6.26 3.74 15.67
N ASP A 43 5.97 5.05 15.67
CA ASP A 43 5.18 5.71 16.71
C ASP A 43 3.69 5.35 16.63
N TYR A 44 3.11 5.41 15.44
CA TYR A 44 1.67 5.24 15.21
C TYR A 44 1.28 3.82 14.79
N PHE A 45 2.19 3.11 14.09
CA PHE A 45 1.89 1.79 13.54
C PHE A 45 2.63 0.65 14.24
N SER A 46 3.59 0.96 15.12
CA SER A 46 4.48 -0.01 15.79
C SER A 46 5.18 -0.92 14.78
N GLY A 47 5.60 -0.34 13.67
CA GLY A 47 6.43 -0.95 12.64
C GLY A 47 7.91 -0.76 12.93
N SER A 48 8.74 -1.30 12.06
CA SER A 48 10.17 -1.02 12.06
C SER A 48 10.80 -1.36 10.70
N LEU A 49 11.92 -0.74 10.41
CA LEU A 49 12.71 -1.09 9.22
C LEU A 49 13.28 -2.52 9.32
N ASP A 50 13.46 -3.03 10.55
CA ASP A 50 13.87 -4.41 10.77
C ASP A 50 12.77 -5.41 10.38
N ASP A 51 11.49 -5.07 10.61
CA ASP A 51 10.36 -5.87 10.12
C ASP A 51 10.43 -6.03 8.59
N LEU A 52 10.72 -4.96 7.86
CA LEU A 52 10.87 -5.01 6.40
C LEU A 52 12.00 -5.95 5.98
N ARG A 53 13.18 -5.85 6.61
CA ARG A 53 14.32 -6.76 6.35
C ARG A 53 13.97 -8.21 6.62
N GLN A 54 13.29 -8.48 7.74
CA GLN A 54 12.85 -9.83 8.08
C GLN A 54 11.85 -10.39 7.06
N VAL A 55 10.87 -9.58 6.63
CA VAL A 55 9.91 -9.97 5.60
C VAL A 55 10.62 -10.28 4.29
N LYS A 56 11.51 -9.40 3.84
CA LYS A 56 12.28 -9.60 2.60
C LYS A 56 13.10 -10.88 2.60
N ALA A 57 13.62 -11.27 3.77
CA ALA A 57 14.35 -12.54 3.92
C ALA A 57 13.42 -13.78 3.99
N ALA A 58 12.14 -13.60 4.28
CA ALA A 58 11.21 -14.70 4.58
C ALA A 58 10.29 -15.10 3.41
N VAL A 59 10.06 -14.21 2.44
CA VAL A 59 9.16 -14.41 1.29
C VAL A 59 9.86 -14.08 -0.03
N ASN A 60 9.36 -14.64 -1.14
CA ASN A 60 9.86 -14.34 -2.48
C ASN A 60 9.05 -13.24 -3.20
N LEU A 61 8.10 -12.63 -2.51
CA LEU A 61 7.25 -11.57 -3.05
C LEU A 61 7.94 -10.20 -2.99
N PRO A 62 7.59 -9.27 -3.89
CA PRO A 62 7.95 -7.88 -3.74
C PRO A 62 7.45 -7.29 -2.41
N VAL A 63 8.25 -6.42 -1.81
CA VAL A 63 7.97 -5.80 -0.51
C VAL A 63 7.91 -4.29 -0.64
N LEU A 64 6.74 -3.72 -0.31
CA LEU A 64 6.51 -2.28 -0.22
C LEU A 64 6.84 -1.77 1.19
N ARG A 65 7.73 -0.78 1.30
CA ARG A 65 7.87 0.03 2.52
C ARG A 65 6.70 1.00 2.64
N LYS A 66 5.84 0.77 3.61
CA LYS A 66 4.69 1.65 3.92
C LYS A 66 5.08 2.57 5.09
N ASP A 67 5.46 3.80 4.76
CA ASP A 67 5.98 4.78 5.70
C ASP A 67 5.70 6.21 5.21
N PHE A 68 5.92 7.22 6.04
CA PHE A 68 5.94 8.63 5.63
C PHE A 68 7.33 8.96 5.07
N VAL A 69 7.51 8.82 3.75
CA VAL A 69 8.76 9.15 3.07
C VAL A 69 8.70 10.58 2.56
N PHE A 70 9.62 11.43 3.04
CA PHE A 70 9.72 12.86 2.69
C PHE A 70 11.16 13.35 2.48
N ASP A 71 12.15 12.47 2.58
CA ASP A 71 13.56 12.79 2.45
C ASP A 71 14.29 11.71 1.63
N GLU A 72 15.27 12.12 0.83
CA GLU A 72 16.08 11.21 0.00
C GLU A 72 16.79 10.15 0.83
N TYR A 73 17.23 10.49 2.05
CA TYR A 73 17.84 9.53 2.97
C TYR A 73 16.92 8.32 3.20
N GLN A 74 15.59 8.55 3.36
CA GLN A 74 14.64 7.46 3.58
C GLN A 74 14.49 6.58 2.33
N VAL A 75 14.68 7.13 1.12
CA VAL A 75 14.66 6.37 -0.13
C VAL A 75 15.88 5.45 -0.21
N TYR A 76 17.09 5.99 0.06
CA TYR A 76 18.32 5.17 0.14
C TYR A 76 18.23 4.11 1.25
N GLU A 77 17.69 4.47 2.40
CA GLU A 77 17.47 3.55 3.52
C GLU A 77 16.51 2.40 3.14
N SER A 78 15.46 2.70 2.35
CA SER A 78 14.52 1.70 1.84
C SER A 78 15.21 0.70 0.93
N ALA A 79 16.00 1.19 -0.03
CA ALA A 79 16.79 0.35 -0.92
C ALA A 79 17.80 -0.52 -0.14
N ALA A 80 18.51 0.06 0.82
CA ALA A 80 19.46 -0.65 1.68
C ALA A 80 18.80 -1.71 2.58
N ALA A 81 17.52 -1.51 2.94
CA ALA A 81 16.71 -2.48 3.68
C ALA A 81 16.13 -3.58 2.78
N GLY A 82 16.23 -3.44 1.46
CA GLY A 82 15.74 -4.42 0.49
C GLY A 82 14.29 -4.23 0.07
N ALA A 83 13.73 -3.02 0.22
CA ALA A 83 12.42 -2.71 -0.33
C ALA A 83 12.44 -2.81 -1.87
N ASP A 84 11.36 -3.33 -2.45
CA ASP A 84 11.14 -3.35 -3.90
C ASP A 84 10.27 -2.15 -4.33
N ALA A 85 9.55 -1.54 -3.38
CA ALA A 85 8.75 -0.35 -3.61
C ALA A 85 8.68 0.54 -2.36
N ILE A 86 8.42 1.83 -2.57
CA ILE A 86 8.16 2.81 -1.50
C ILE A 86 6.80 3.47 -1.69
N LEU A 87 6.25 4.00 -0.58
CA LEU A 87 5.07 4.85 -0.60
C LEU A 87 5.48 6.32 -0.68
N LEU A 88 4.87 7.08 -1.59
CA LEU A 88 4.95 8.53 -1.65
C LEU A 88 3.54 9.13 -1.53
N ILE A 89 3.29 9.89 -0.47
CA ILE A 89 1.96 10.46 -0.18
C ILE A 89 1.91 11.88 -0.73
N VAL A 90 1.09 12.13 -1.74
CA VAL A 90 0.99 13.45 -2.40
C VAL A 90 0.60 14.55 -1.41
N ALA A 91 -0.28 14.25 -0.46
CA ALA A 91 -0.69 15.20 0.58
C ALA A 91 0.45 15.66 1.51
N ALA A 92 1.53 14.88 1.61
CA ALA A 92 2.67 15.14 2.50
C ALA A 92 3.87 15.80 1.79
N LEU A 93 3.85 15.90 0.46
CA LEU A 93 4.97 16.36 -0.35
C LEU A 93 4.56 17.56 -1.23
N ASP A 94 5.49 18.46 -1.47
CA ASP A 94 5.34 19.41 -2.58
C ASP A 94 5.68 18.74 -3.93
N ASP A 95 5.47 19.44 -5.05
CA ASP A 95 5.62 18.86 -6.38
C ASP A 95 7.08 18.53 -6.71
N ASP A 96 8.04 19.34 -6.26
CA ASP A 96 9.47 19.14 -6.51
C ASP A 96 9.97 17.91 -5.70
N ALA A 97 9.60 17.82 -4.43
CA ALA A 97 9.92 16.67 -3.59
C ALA A 97 9.29 15.37 -4.12
N LEU A 98 8.00 15.40 -4.49
CA LEU A 98 7.32 14.24 -5.05
C LEU A 98 8.01 13.73 -6.30
N MET A 99 8.38 14.62 -7.23
CA MET A 99 9.06 14.26 -8.47
C MET A 99 10.48 13.75 -8.21
N SER A 100 11.26 14.39 -7.32
CA SER A 100 12.64 14.00 -7.05
C SER A 100 12.71 12.65 -6.34
N LEU A 101 11.89 12.42 -5.31
CA LEU A 101 11.87 11.16 -4.57
C LEU A 101 11.39 9.99 -5.44
N ARG A 102 10.37 10.22 -6.31
CA ARG A 102 9.91 9.21 -7.26
C ARG A 102 11.03 8.82 -8.23
N ARG A 103 11.70 9.82 -8.84
CA ARG A 103 12.81 9.55 -9.78
C ARG A 103 13.98 8.85 -9.09
N LEU A 104 14.34 9.28 -7.90
CA LEU A 104 15.38 8.62 -7.12
C LEU A 104 15.05 7.13 -6.89
N ALA A 105 13.80 6.82 -6.53
CA ALA A 105 13.37 5.44 -6.31
C ALA A 105 13.38 4.64 -7.63
N GLU A 106 12.70 5.14 -8.67
CA GLU A 106 12.45 4.39 -9.91
C GLU A 106 13.66 4.39 -10.85
N ASP A 107 14.23 5.57 -11.14
CA ASP A 107 15.24 5.73 -12.19
C ASP A 107 16.66 5.39 -11.70
N GLU A 108 16.96 5.61 -10.40
CA GLU A 108 18.30 5.42 -9.85
C GLU A 108 18.46 4.15 -9.00
N LEU A 109 17.45 3.81 -8.21
CA LEU A 109 17.52 2.71 -7.26
C LEU A 109 16.73 1.46 -7.69
N GLY A 110 15.94 1.56 -8.77
CA GLY A 110 15.20 0.42 -9.34
C GLY A 110 14.08 -0.11 -8.43
N MET A 111 13.55 0.76 -7.55
CA MET A 111 12.35 0.48 -6.77
C MET A 111 11.12 1.09 -7.44
N ASP A 112 9.96 0.47 -7.30
CA ASP A 112 8.70 1.10 -7.70
C ASP A 112 8.27 2.18 -6.69
N ALA A 113 7.51 3.19 -7.15
CA ALA A 113 6.88 4.18 -6.30
C ALA A 113 5.36 4.05 -6.36
N LEU A 114 4.74 3.67 -5.24
CA LEU A 114 3.29 3.76 -5.04
C LEU A 114 2.95 5.20 -4.61
N VAL A 115 2.38 5.98 -5.54
CA VAL A 115 2.02 7.38 -5.29
C VAL A 115 0.58 7.46 -4.80
N GLU A 116 0.41 7.76 -3.50
CA GLU A 116 -0.89 7.77 -2.83
C GLU A 116 -1.60 9.11 -2.97
N VAL A 117 -2.88 9.06 -3.36
CA VAL A 117 -3.77 10.21 -3.55
C VAL A 117 -5.12 10.00 -2.86
N HIS A 118 -5.77 11.13 -2.46
CA HIS A 118 -7.07 11.16 -1.80
C HIS A 118 -8.08 12.08 -2.52
N THR A 119 -7.60 12.99 -3.35
CA THR A 119 -8.41 14.01 -3.99
C THR A 119 -8.10 14.15 -5.49
N SER A 120 -9.01 14.78 -6.24
CA SER A 120 -8.84 15.11 -7.66
C SER A 120 -7.58 15.96 -7.91
N ASP A 121 -7.30 16.93 -7.04
CA ASP A 121 -6.11 17.76 -7.20
C ASP A 121 -4.82 17.00 -6.91
N GLU A 122 -4.82 16.08 -5.94
CA GLU A 122 -3.70 15.17 -5.72
C GLU A 122 -3.51 14.19 -6.89
N MET A 123 -4.60 13.69 -7.50
CA MET A 123 -4.52 12.88 -8.72
C MET A 123 -3.83 13.63 -9.86
N LYS A 124 -4.16 14.90 -10.10
CA LYS A 124 -3.49 15.73 -11.11
C LYS A 124 -2.00 15.89 -10.82
N ARG A 125 -1.63 16.08 -9.56
CA ARG A 125 -0.23 16.18 -9.13
C ARG A 125 0.52 14.88 -9.34
N ALA A 126 -0.07 13.73 -8.98
CA ALA A 126 0.49 12.41 -9.24
C ALA A 126 0.73 12.16 -10.73
N VAL A 127 -0.24 12.51 -11.58
CA VAL A 127 -0.09 12.42 -13.04
C VAL A 127 1.01 13.35 -13.55
N SER A 128 1.07 14.59 -13.05
CA SER A 128 2.06 15.58 -13.48
C SER A 128 3.48 15.20 -13.09
N CYS A 129 3.68 14.51 -11.95
CA CYS A 129 4.99 13.99 -11.57
C CYS A 129 5.38 12.72 -12.36
N GLY A 130 4.48 12.15 -13.17
CA GLY A 130 4.73 10.96 -13.99
C GLY A 130 4.57 9.63 -13.24
N ALA A 131 3.72 9.59 -12.19
CA ALA A 131 3.45 8.36 -11.46
C ALA A 131 2.86 7.27 -12.36
N GLN A 132 3.44 6.07 -12.32
CA GLN A 132 2.98 4.90 -13.07
C GLN A 132 2.09 4.01 -12.22
N ILE A 133 2.30 3.98 -10.91
CA ILE A 133 1.49 3.24 -9.93
C ILE A 133 0.85 4.26 -8.99
N ILE A 134 -0.48 4.37 -9.05
CA ILE A 134 -1.24 5.34 -8.26
C ILE A 134 -2.13 4.60 -7.26
N GLY A 135 -1.90 4.86 -5.98
CA GLY A 135 -2.73 4.37 -4.89
C GLY A 135 -3.84 5.36 -4.57
N VAL A 136 -5.09 4.94 -4.63
CA VAL A 136 -6.21 5.76 -4.16
C VAL A 136 -6.61 5.28 -2.77
N ASN A 137 -6.33 6.11 -1.76
CA ASN A 137 -6.67 5.80 -0.39
C ASN A 137 -8.10 6.29 -0.07
N ASN A 138 -9.00 5.35 0.20
CA ASN A 138 -10.40 5.62 0.55
C ASN A 138 -10.57 6.22 1.95
N ARG A 139 -9.50 6.33 2.73
CA ARG A 139 -9.52 6.94 4.07
C ARG A 139 -9.09 8.39 4.00
N ASP A 140 -9.97 9.30 4.41
CA ASP A 140 -9.59 10.69 4.67
C ASP A 140 -8.61 10.73 5.86
N LEU A 141 -7.41 11.31 5.65
CA LEU A 141 -6.36 11.33 6.69
C LEU A 141 -6.65 12.30 7.83
N ARG A 142 -7.63 13.19 7.69
CA ARG A 142 -7.99 14.18 8.71
C ARG A 142 -9.16 13.71 9.57
N THR A 143 -10.18 13.08 8.94
CA THR A 143 -11.41 12.65 9.62
C THR A 143 -11.41 11.16 9.95
N PHE A 144 -10.53 10.38 9.32
CA PHE A 144 -10.49 8.92 9.32
C PHE A 144 -11.74 8.25 8.75
N GLU A 145 -12.64 9.00 8.13
CA GLU A 145 -13.78 8.43 7.39
C GLU A 145 -13.31 7.64 6.19
N VAL A 146 -14.01 6.55 5.88
CA VAL A 146 -13.66 5.64 4.78
C VAL A 146 -14.86 5.49 3.85
N THR A 147 -14.65 5.77 2.56
CA THR A 147 -15.67 5.56 1.53
C THR A 147 -15.06 5.10 0.22
N LEU A 148 -15.58 4.02 -0.35
CA LEU A 148 -15.15 3.50 -1.66
C LEU A 148 -15.53 4.44 -2.82
N GLU A 149 -16.41 5.42 -2.58
CA GLU A 149 -16.76 6.44 -3.58
C GLU A 149 -15.54 7.28 -3.97
N THR A 150 -14.55 7.45 -3.08
CA THR A 150 -13.28 8.09 -3.40
C THR A 150 -12.60 7.37 -4.56
N SER A 151 -12.42 6.05 -4.45
CA SER A 151 -11.85 5.25 -5.54
C SER A 151 -12.71 5.30 -6.81
N VAL A 152 -14.03 5.17 -6.70
CA VAL A 152 -14.93 5.18 -7.87
C VAL A 152 -14.88 6.51 -8.62
N SER A 153 -14.79 7.64 -7.91
CA SER A 153 -14.72 8.95 -8.53
C SER A 153 -13.36 9.21 -9.18
N LEU A 154 -12.26 8.92 -8.49
CA LEU A 154 -10.91 9.21 -8.97
C LEU A 154 -10.44 8.29 -10.10
N ALA A 155 -11.01 7.08 -10.22
CA ALA A 155 -10.71 6.19 -11.35
C ALA A 155 -10.94 6.83 -12.72
N ARG A 156 -11.90 7.76 -12.82
CA ARG A 156 -12.25 8.44 -14.08
C ARG A 156 -11.24 9.52 -14.48
N GLU A 157 -10.42 9.96 -13.53
CA GLU A 157 -9.43 11.03 -13.71
C GLU A 157 -8.02 10.48 -13.94
N ALA A 158 -7.82 9.20 -13.65
CA ALA A 158 -6.54 8.55 -13.82
C ALA A 158 -6.21 8.28 -15.29
N PRO A 159 -4.92 8.37 -15.69
CA PRO A 159 -4.48 7.96 -17.01
C PRO A 159 -4.75 6.47 -17.23
N ARG A 160 -5.05 6.07 -18.46
CA ARG A 160 -5.30 4.67 -18.81
C ARG A 160 -4.08 3.76 -18.64
N GLU A 161 -2.90 4.37 -18.73
CA GLU A 161 -1.60 3.71 -18.61
C GLU A 161 -1.18 3.47 -17.17
N ALA A 162 -1.76 4.20 -16.21
CA ALA A 162 -1.43 4.05 -14.80
C ALA A 162 -2.04 2.77 -14.22
N LEU A 163 -1.26 2.07 -13.42
CA LEU A 163 -1.73 0.96 -12.59
C LEU A 163 -2.42 1.54 -11.34
N LEU A 164 -3.74 1.36 -11.26
CA LEU A 164 -4.52 1.84 -10.13
C LEU A 164 -4.63 0.80 -9.03
N ILE A 165 -4.28 1.21 -7.81
CA ILE A 165 -4.41 0.43 -6.59
C ILE A 165 -5.40 1.12 -5.65
N SER A 166 -6.44 0.42 -5.19
CA SER A 166 -7.34 0.94 -4.16
C SER A 166 -6.90 0.49 -2.80
N GLU A 167 -6.91 1.41 -1.83
CA GLU A 167 -6.45 1.21 -0.47
C GLU A 167 -7.53 1.60 0.54
N SER A 168 -7.57 0.93 1.67
CA SER A 168 -8.52 1.13 2.78
C SER A 168 -9.98 0.79 2.45
N GLY A 169 -10.71 0.30 3.45
CA GLY A 169 -12.15 0.04 3.35
C GLY A 169 -12.56 -1.18 2.52
N LEU A 170 -11.62 -2.06 2.20
CA LEU A 170 -11.85 -3.28 1.44
C LEU A 170 -12.17 -4.43 2.42
N HIS A 171 -13.42 -4.83 2.48
CA HIS A 171 -13.91 -5.80 3.46
C HIS A 171 -14.46 -7.09 2.84
N SER A 172 -14.80 -7.05 1.56
CA SER A 172 -15.43 -8.18 0.86
C SER A 172 -14.94 -8.32 -0.59
N PRO A 173 -15.06 -9.51 -1.19
CA PRO A 173 -14.84 -9.70 -2.63
C PRO A 173 -15.72 -8.80 -3.51
N ASP A 174 -16.94 -8.46 -3.05
CA ASP A 174 -17.83 -7.54 -3.78
C ASP A 174 -17.24 -6.14 -3.91
N ASP A 175 -16.53 -5.65 -2.89
CA ASP A 175 -15.83 -4.38 -2.96
C ASP A 175 -14.79 -4.39 -4.07
N LEU A 176 -14.04 -5.49 -4.18
CA LEU A 176 -13.02 -5.65 -5.22
C LEU A 176 -13.65 -5.74 -6.61
N ARG A 177 -14.75 -6.50 -6.77
CA ARG A 177 -15.47 -6.59 -8.05
C ARG A 177 -15.98 -5.22 -8.49
N ARG A 178 -16.57 -4.45 -7.56
CA ARG A 178 -17.03 -3.09 -7.81
C ARG A 178 -15.89 -2.18 -8.31
N LEU A 179 -14.75 -2.21 -7.64
CA LEU A 179 -13.61 -1.36 -7.97
C LEU A 179 -12.89 -1.82 -9.25
N ARG A 180 -12.83 -3.12 -9.52
CA ARG A 180 -12.36 -3.62 -10.82
C ARG A 180 -13.22 -3.10 -11.98
N ALA A 181 -14.52 -3.09 -11.81
CA ALA A 181 -15.43 -2.52 -12.81
C ALA A 181 -15.21 -1.00 -13.00
N ALA A 182 -14.68 -0.31 -11.99
CA ALA A 182 -14.28 1.10 -12.07
C ALA A 182 -12.89 1.31 -12.70
N GLY A 183 -12.08 0.25 -12.90
CA GLY A 183 -10.77 0.33 -13.54
C GLY A 183 -9.57 -0.01 -12.67
N TYR A 184 -9.75 -0.42 -11.41
CA TYR A 184 -8.65 -0.80 -10.52
C TYR A 184 -8.08 -2.17 -10.88
N GLN A 185 -6.75 -2.27 -10.96
CA GLN A 185 -6.01 -3.51 -11.20
C GLN A 185 -5.45 -4.12 -9.91
N GLY A 186 -5.20 -3.28 -8.89
CA GLY A 186 -4.62 -3.68 -7.62
C GLY A 186 -5.44 -3.28 -6.40
N PHE A 187 -5.24 -4.00 -5.30
CA PHE A 187 -5.90 -3.77 -4.02
C PHE A 187 -4.91 -3.96 -2.89
N LEU A 188 -4.80 -2.99 -1.98
CA LEU A 188 -4.00 -3.08 -0.77
C LEU A 188 -4.91 -3.29 0.44
N ILE A 189 -4.77 -4.44 1.09
CA ILE A 189 -5.64 -4.88 2.19
C ILE A 189 -4.79 -5.22 3.41
N GLY A 190 -5.09 -4.57 4.53
CA GLY A 190 -4.38 -4.81 5.80
C GLY A 190 -5.32 -5.24 6.92
N GLU A 191 -6.18 -4.34 7.42
CA GLU A 191 -6.98 -4.58 8.64
C GLU A 191 -7.80 -5.87 8.56
N THR A 192 -8.48 -6.11 7.44
CA THR A 192 -9.30 -7.31 7.22
C THR A 192 -8.47 -8.58 7.32
N LEU A 193 -7.28 -8.58 6.74
CA LEU A 193 -6.38 -9.75 6.76
C LEU A 193 -5.75 -9.97 8.13
N MET A 194 -5.33 -8.89 8.80
CA MET A 194 -4.72 -8.96 10.14
C MET A 194 -5.70 -9.45 11.21
N ARG A 195 -7.01 -9.19 11.04
CA ARG A 195 -8.05 -9.66 11.97
C ARG A 195 -8.52 -11.08 11.71
N ALA A 196 -8.15 -11.68 10.60
CA ALA A 196 -8.56 -13.03 10.25
C ALA A 196 -7.85 -14.07 11.11
N ASP A 197 -8.58 -15.10 11.56
CA ASP A 197 -8.02 -16.25 12.27
C ASP A 197 -7.07 -17.06 11.37
N ASP A 198 -7.43 -17.22 10.09
CA ASP A 198 -6.60 -17.81 9.04
C ASP A 198 -6.29 -16.78 7.95
N PRO A 199 -5.12 -16.12 8.02
CA PRO A 199 -4.73 -15.12 7.03
C PRO A 199 -4.59 -15.66 5.60
N ALA A 200 -4.17 -16.92 5.43
CA ALA A 200 -4.05 -17.53 4.11
C ALA A 200 -5.43 -17.76 3.47
N GLN A 201 -6.41 -18.21 4.27
CA GLN A 201 -7.78 -18.37 3.80
C GLN A 201 -8.41 -17.01 3.44
N ALA A 202 -8.18 -16.00 4.27
CA ALA A 202 -8.66 -14.64 4.01
C ALA A 202 -8.12 -14.09 2.68
N VAL A 203 -6.81 -14.26 2.41
CA VAL A 203 -6.21 -13.87 1.12
C VAL A 203 -6.88 -14.63 -0.03
N ARG A 204 -7.05 -15.96 0.08
CA ARG A 204 -7.72 -16.76 -0.96
C ARG A 204 -9.13 -16.30 -1.27
N GLN A 205 -9.90 -15.88 -0.27
CA GLN A 205 -11.26 -15.34 -0.51
C GLN A 205 -11.25 -14.11 -1.42
N PHE A 206 -10.26 -13.23 -1.26
CA PHE A 206 -10.14 -12.03 -2.10
C PHE A 206 -9.51 -12.33 -3.48
N THR A 207 -8.71 -13.38 -3.62
CA THR A 207 -8.01 -13.69 -4.89
C THR A 207 -8.82 -14.60 -5.81
N ASN A 208 -9.55 -15.58 -5.27
CA ASN A 208 -10.30 -16.57 -6.07
C ASN A 208 -11.59 -16.02 -6.66
N ASP A 209 -12.26 -15.09 -5.99
CA ASP A 209 -13.54 -14.52 -6.44
C ASP A 209 -13.38 -13.37 -7.45
N VAL A 210 -12.13 -13.04 -7.80
CA VAL A 210 -11.79 -11.85 -8.60
C VAL A 210 -11.08 -12.22 -9.92
N ASN A 211 -10.90 -13.52 -10.21
CA ASN A 211 -10.38 -14.02 -11.50
C ASN A 211 -11.50 -14.27 -12.51
#